data_fcbf1728863669a2926434d4cf39bde6
#
_entry.id   fcbf1728863669a2926434d4cf39bde6
#
_cell.length_a   1.000
_cell.length_b   1.000
_cell.length_c   1.000
_cell.angle_alpha   90.00
_cell.angle_beta   90.00
_cell.angle_gamma   90.00
#
_symmetry.space_group_name_H-M   'P 1'
#
loop_
_entity.id
_entity.type
_entity.pdbx_description
1 polymer ?
#
loop_
_entity_poly.entity_id
_entity_poly.type
_entity_poly.pdbx_seq_one_letter_code
_entity_poly.pdbx_strand_id
1 'polypeptide(L)'
;FVMLLGMGMTSCGDFLDKPVEDNYNTENYYNGDASCISGVNYLYSSPWYDFQRGFIKVGEVMSGNMYWGSSPYMNFSTNGTDEDLVNMSYSLWAEIGHCSTVYESLKNAINTSEKVKNQCMGECLAWKAMAYFYLVRTFGDVPIIHSNSESLGKGDYNSVSKVEKADVYEYIIMTLEKAMELLPKEKSTSGRIDYYCAEGLLSKVYLTKAGVSGSLNQDDLKKAAEYAKDVIENSGRGLMEHYEDIFRGSNQFCDEILIAWRWTVGTQWTSQNTLQSDLAPEGFDENGDCWGGWGGPSIDLMEAFGVSPKDDPANRVDPDHRRKATIMMPGDVYSYFWRDHDLPANAQKDGLKKGFSYLDFWYNKGYNAAATGQCQGPCGGSNVKHLYGDNYDHKEELGITPNHMSNALPTPLLRLSDIYLIYAEAQVQMGNNTDTLALDCFNKVRGRAYEWQGFVRKTSLT
;
A
#
# COMPACT_ATOMS: atom_id res chain seq x y z
N PHE A 1 -61.03 -56.36 -14.27
CA PHE A 1 -60.67 -55.18 -15.06
C PHE A 1 -59.92 -54.18 -14.18
N VAL A 2 -58.59 -54.15 -14.30
CA VAL A 2 -57.72 -53.24 -13.61
C VAL A 2 -57.25 -52.23 -14.67
N MET A 3 -57.66 -50.99 -14.52
CA MET A 3 -57.26 -49.91 -15.38
C MET A 3 -56.06 -49.21 -14.71
N LEU A 4 -54.83 -49.42 -15.20
CA LEU A 4 -53.65 -48.68 -14.80
C LEU A 4 -53.70 -47.28 -15.46
N LEU A 5 -53.89 -46.25 -14.67
CA LEU A 5 -53.63 -44.88 -15.06
C LEU A 5 -52.12 -44.61 -14.95
N GLY A 6 -51.43 -44.52 -16.07
CA GLY A 6 -50.10 -43.99 -16.14
C GLY A 6 -50.12 -42.49 -15.97
N MET A 7 -49.74 -41.97 -14.78
CA MET A 7 -49.43 -40.56 -14.60
C MET A 7 -48.03 -40.33 -15.17
N GLY A 8 -47.93 -39.72 -16.33
CA GLY A 8 -46.71 -39.16 -16.83
C GLY A 8 -46.19 -38.05 -15.91
N MET A 9 -45.11 -38.28 -15.19
CA MET A 9 -44.35 -37.24 -14.52
C MET A 9 -43.61 -36.41 -15.59
N THR A 10 -44.27 -35.36 -16.07
CA THR A 10 -43.52 -34.30 -16.75
C THR A 10 -42.77 -33.52 -15.67
N SER A 11 -41.49 -33.80 -15.53
CA SER A 11 -40.58 -32.99 -14.73
C SER A 11 -40.57 -31.60 -15.32
N CYS A 12 -41.12 -30.61 -14.62
CA CYS A 12 -40.95 -29.22 -14.94
C CYS A 12 -39.51 -28.81 -14.58
N GLY A 13 -38.55 -29.08 -15.47
CA GLY A 13 -37.18 -28.61 -15.35
C GLY A 13 -37.14 -27.07 -15.23
N ASP A 14 -37.96 -26.38 -16.00
CA ASP A 14 -38.02 -24.90 -16.03
C ASP A 14 -38.50 -24.25 -14.72
N PHE A 15 -39.09 -25.00 -13.79
CA PHE A 15 -39.53 -24.43 -12.48
C PHE A 15 -38.36 -24.40 -11.45
N LEU A 16 -37.38 -25.26 -11.61
CA LEU A 16 -36.23 -25.36 -10.71
C LEU A 16 -35.03 -24.55 -11.24
N ASP A 17 -34.99 -24.25 -12.52
CA ASP A 17 -33.94 -23.47 -13.19
C ASP A 17 -34.30 -21.97 -13.37
N LYS A 18 -35.09 -21.41 -12.46
CA LYS A 18 -35.26 -19.94 -12.46
C LYS A 18 -33.94 -19.28 -12.10
N PRO A 19 -33.40 -18.41 -12.96
CA PRO A 19 -32.29 -17.56 -12.56
C PRO A 19 -32.66 -16.79 -11.30
N VAL A 20 -31.75 -16.69 -10.36
CA VAL A 20 -31.95 -15.93 -9.12
C VAL A 20 -31.98 -14.46 -9.50
N GLU A 21 -33.19 -13.91 -9.69
CA GLU A 21 -33.42 -12.53 -10.12
C GLU A 21 -33.30 -11.53 -8.96
N ASP A 22 -33.50 -12.00 -7.72
CA ASP A 22 -33.56 -11.16 -6.52
C ASP A 22 -32.23 -11.03 -5.75
N ASN A 23 -31.17 -11.76 -6.14
CA ASN A 23 -29.85 -11.68 -5.55
C ASN A 23 -28.78 -11.62 -6.62
N TYR A 24 -27.78 -10.75 -6.42
CA TYR A 24 -26.60 -10.73 -7.26
C TYR A 24 -25.75 -11.98 -7.03
N ASN A 25 -25.39 -12.65 -8.12
CA ASN A 25 -24.41 -13.73 -8.15
C ASN A 25 -23.35 -13.42 -9.23
N THR A 26 -22.33 -14.25 -9.32
CA THR A 26 -21.24 -14.05 -10.31
C THR A 26 -21.70 -14.08 -11.76
N GLU A 27 -22.88 -14.63 -12.06
CA GLU A 27 -23.41 -14.75 -13.42
C GLU A 27 -24.21 -13.50 -13.85
N ASN A 28 -24.87 -12.80 -12.90
CA ASN A 28 -25.74 -11.66 -13.22
C ASN A 28 -25.22 -10.31 -12.71
N TYR A 29 -24.19 -10.29 -11.85
CA TYR A 29 -23.65 -9.05 -11.27
C TYR A 29 -22.93 -8.19 -12.32
N TYR A 30 -22.09 -8.81 -13.17
CA TYR A 30 -21.26 -8.08 -14.15
C TYR A 30 -22.06 -7.74 -15.41
N ASN A 31 -23.00 -6.80 -15.26
CA ASN A 31 -23.89 -6.33 -16.32
C ASN A 31 -23.80 -4.80 -16.42
N GLY A 32 -23.08 -4.33 -17.42
CA GLY A 32 -22.80 -2.92 -17.65
C GLY A 32 -21.50 -2.42 -16.99
N ASP A 33 -21.00 -1.27 -17.45
CA ASP A 33 -19.73 -0.67 -17.04
C ASP A 33 -19.65 -0.41 -15.52
N ALA A 34 -20.73 0.12 -14.94
CA ALA A 34 -20.76 0.49 -13.53
C ALA A 34 -20.57 -0.71 -12.58
N SER A 35 -21.21 -1.85 -12.87
CA SER A 35 -21.08 -3.06 -12.06
C SER A 35 -19.68 -3.70 -12.20
N CYS A 36 -19.09 -3.67 -13.40
CA CYS A 36 -17.72 -4.12 -13.61
C CYS A 36 -16.72 -3.29 -12.80
N ILE A 37 -16.82 -1.96 -12.84
CA ILE A 37 -16.00 -1.06 -12.03
C ILE A 37 -16.20 -1.31 -10.54
N SER A 38 -17.45 -1.44 -10.08
CA SER A 38 -17.76 -1.69 -8.68
C SER A 38 -17.19 -3.01 -8.17
N GLY A 39 -17.25 -4.08 -8.98
CA GLY A 39 -16.68 -5.38 -8.63
C GLY A 39 -15.17 -5.36 -8.44
N VAL A 40 -14.46 -4.53 -9.20
CA VAL A 40 -12.99 -4.38 -9.08
C VAL A 40 -12.61 -3.46 -7.92
N ASN A 41 -13.45 -2.50 -7.52
CA ASN A 41 -13.13 -1.59 -6.42
C ASN A 41 -12.81 -2.33 -5.12
N TYR A 42 -13.43 -3.48 -4.88
CA TYR A 42 -13.18 -4.34 -3.73
C TYR A 42 -11.70 -4.75 -3.59
N LEU A 43 -11.01 -5.00 -4.72
CA LEU A 43 -9.61 -5.42 -4.78
C LEU A 43 -8.62 -4.35 -4.29
N TYR A 44 -9.09 -3.09 -4.19
CA TYR A 44 -8.25 -1.97 -3.73
C TYR A 44 -8.21 -1.83 -2.20
N SER A 45 -9.01 -2.58 -1.44
CA SER A 45 -9.14 -2.39 0.02
C SER A 45 -9.34 -3.68 0.80
N SER A 46 -10.56 -4.21 0.83
CA SER A 46 -10.98 -5.22 1.81
C SER A 46 -10.12 -6.49 1.89
N PRO A 47 -9.62 -7.09 0.80
CA PRO A 47 -8.75 -8.27 0.91
C PRO A 47 -7.41 -7.98 1.61
N TRP A 48 -6.99 -6.71 1.66
CA TRP A 48 -5.73 -6.27 2.26
C TRP A 48 -5.87 -5.96 3.76
N TYR A 49 -7.04 -6.10 4.35
CA TYR A 49 -7.28 -5.77 5.75
C TYR A 49 -6.32 -6.49 6.70
N ASP A 50 -6.25 -7.80 6.62
CA ASP A 50 -5.40 -8.63 7.49
C ASP A 50 -3.90 -8.54 7.12
N PHE A 51 -3.57 -7.95 5.99
CA PHE A 51 -2.19 -7.73 5.55
C PHE A 51 -1.50 -6.58 6.28
N GLN A 52 -2.24 -5.59 6.77
CA GLN A 52 -1.71 -4.30 7.24
C GLN A 52 -0.67 -4.45 8.36
N ARG A 53 -0.90 -5.29 9.36
CA ARG A 53 0.06 -5.52 10.45
C ARG A 53 1.30 -6.27 9.99
N GLY A 54 1.13 -7.28 9.13
CA GLY A 54 2.25 -7.96 8.48
C GLY A 54 3.08 -7.02 7.63
N PHE A 55 2.45 -6.10 6.91
CA PHE A 55 3.10 -5.05 6.14
C PHE A 55 4.04 -4.19 6.98
N ILE A 56 3.59 -3.74 8.16
CA ILE A 56 4.43 -2.97 9.11
C ILE A 56 5.55 -3.85 9.67
N LYS A 57 5.22 -5.04 10.19
CA LYS A 57 6.18 -5.87 10.93
C LYS A 57 7.25 -6.47 10.03
N VAL A 58 6.87 -7.01 8.88
CA VAL A 58 7.84 -7.57 7.91
C VAL A 58 8.61 -6.46 7.19
N GLY A 59 7.92 -5.37 6.82
CA GLY A 59 8.55 -4.26 6.11
C GLY A 59 9.45 -3.40 6.99
N GLU A 60 8.91 -2.87 8.09
CA GLU A 60 9.57 -1.82 8.86
C GLU A 60 10.26 -2.33 10.14
N VAL A 61 9.68 -3.33 10.82
CA VAL A 61 10.29 -3.83 12.06
C VAL A 61 11.49 -4.73 11.76
N MET A 62 11.34 -5.69 10.83
CA MET A 62 12.46 -6.57 10.46
C MET A 62 13.59 -5.84 9.72
N SER A 63 13.31 -4.71 9.06
CA SER A 63 14.35 -3.88 8.43
C SER A 63 15.15 -3.03 9.41
N GLY A 64 14.72 -2.97 10.69
CA GLY A 64 15.36 -2.13 11.71
C GLY A 64 14.91 -0.66 11.70
N ASN A 65 13.99 -0.28 10.81
CA ASN A 65 13.45 1.08 10.74
C ASN A 65 12.52 1.40 11.92
N MET A 66 11.90 0.38 12.50
CA MET A 66 10.89 0.53 13.53
C MET A 66 11.14 -0.39 14.72
N TYR A 67 11.06 0.15 15.92
CA TYR A 67 11.01 -0.61 17.16
C TYR A 67 9.56 -1.02 17.47
N TRP A 68 9.35 -2.27 17.86
CA TRP A 68 8.02 -2.81 18.22
C TRP A 68 8.07 -3.66 19.49
N GLY A 69 8.50 -3.06 20.59
CA GLY A 69 8.57 -3.74 21.88
C GLY A 69 9.39 -5.03 21.84
N SER A 70 8.90 -6.06 22.51
CA SER A 70 9.51 -7.40 22.56
C SER A 70 9.02 -8.34 21.45
N SER A 71 8.60 -7.80 20.31
CA SER A 71 8.07 -8.56 19.17
C SER A 71 9.10 -9.56 18.63
N PRO A 72 8.70 -10.79 18.26
CA PRO A 72 9.58 -11.76 17.63
C PRO A 72 10.15 -11.29 16.27
N TYR A 73 9.57 -10.27 15.66
CA TYR A 73 10.09 -9.63 14.44
C TYR A 73 11.39 -8.85 14.70
N MET A 74 11.56 -8.32 15.91
CA MET A 74 12.78 -7.59 16.31
C MET A 74 14.03 -8.48 16.37
N ASN A 75 13.86 -9.76 16.68
CA ASN A 75 14.97 -10.72 16.84
C ASN A 75 14.92 -11.90 15.86
N PHE A 76 14.09 -11.79 14.83
CA PHE A 76 13.93 -12.80 13.78
C PHE A 76 13.53 -14.19 14.32
N SER A 77 12.76 -14.25 15.41
CA SER A 77 12.27 -15.52 16.00
C SER A 77 10.81 -15.84 15.64
N THR A 78 10.30 -15.24 14.57
CA THR A 78 8.98 -15.55 14.02
C THR A 78 8.90 -16.98 13.54
N ASN A 79 7.72 -17.59 13.62
CA ASN A 79 7.45 -18.94 13.14
C ASN A 79 6.08 -19.00 12.46
N GLY A 80 5.75 -20.16 11.88
CA GLY A 80 4.53 -20.35 11.10
C GLY A 80 3.21 -20.29 11.90
N THR A 81 3.24 -20.07 13.20
CA THR A 81 2.06 -19.84 14.06
C THR A 81 1.92 -18.41 14.52
N ASP A 82 2.81 -17.51 14.10
CA ASP A 82 2.67 -16.07 14.37
C ASP A 82 1.41 -15.54 13.70
N GLU A 83 0.54 -14.92 14.49
CA GLU A 83 -0.79 -14.50 14.04
C GLU A 83 -0.73 -13.47 12.90
N ASP A 84 0.15 -12.48 12.99
CA ASP A 84 0.24 -11.44 11.96
C ASP A 84 0.83 -11.99 10.65
N LEU A 85 1.75 -12.95 10.73
CA LEU A 85 2.30 -13.62 9.55
C LEU A 85 1.27 -14.53 8.89
N VAL A 86 0.45 -15.24 9.68
CA VAL A 86 -0.67 -16.07 9.19
C VAL A 86 -1.72 -15.19 8.53
N ASN A 87 -2.12 -14.09 9.18
CA ASN A 87 -3.09 -13.13 8.66
C ASN A 87 -2.59 -12.46 7.36
N MET A 88 -1.32 -12.09 7.30
CA MET A 88 -0.67 -11.61 6.09
C MET A 88 -0.77 -12.62 4.94
N SER A 89 -0.45 -13.87 5.22
CA SER A 89 -0.56 -14.96 4.23
C SER A 89 -2.01 -15.14 3.76
N TYR A 90 -2.96 -15.22 4.69
CA TYR A 90 -4.39 -15.33 4.39
C TYR A 90 -4.86 -14.20 3.46
N SER A 91 -4.54 -12.97 3.80
CA SER A 91 -4.90 -11.78 3.02
C SER A 91 -4.39 -11.85 1.58
N LEU A 92 -3.12 -12.23 1.39
CA LEU A 92 -2.53 -12.35 0.06
C LEU A 92 -3.18 -13.45 -0.79
N TRP A 93 -3.52 -14.59 -0.19
CA TRP A 93 -4.25 -15.66 -0.89
C TRP A 93 -5.70 -15.28 -1.18
N ALA A 94 -6.35 -14.55 -0.27
CA ALA A 94 -7.69 -14.01 -0.50
C ALA A 94 -7.70 -13.04 -1.69
N GLU A 95 -6.74 -12.11 -1.76
CA GLU A 95 -6.60 -11.18 -2.88
C GLU A 95 -6.41 -11.94 -4.21
N ILE A 96 -5.51 -12.93 -4.26
CA ILE A 96 -5.28 -13.75 -5.46
C ILE A 96 -6.58 -14.46 -5.89
N GLY A 97 -7.31 -15.02 -4.92
CA GLY A 97 -8.59 -15.70 -5.16
C GLY A 97 -9.65 -14.76 -5.72
N HIS A 98 -9.81 -13.58 -5.11
CA HIS A 98 -10.75 -12.56 -5.56
C HIS A 98 -10.37 -12.03 -6.95
N CYS A 99 -9.12 -11.69 -7.18
CA CYS A 99 -8.62 -11.28 -8.50
C CYS A 99 -8.96 -12.30 -9.59
N SER A 100 -8.76 -13.59 -9.30
CA SER A 100 -9.04 -14.67 -10.24
C SER A 100 -10.55 -14.77 -10.53
N THR A 101 -11.38 -14.74 -9.48
CA THR A 101 -12.84 -14.83 -9.61
C THR A 101 -13.42 -13.65 -10.38
N VAL A 102 -13.00 -12.41 -10.04
CA VAL A 102 -13.45 -11.21 -10.73
C VAL A 102 -13.00 -11.22 -12.19
N TYR A 103 -11.74 -11.59 -12.46
CA TYR A 103 -11.20 -11.68 -13.83
C TYR A 103 -12.00 -12.66 -14.70
N GLU A 104 -12.29 -13.86 -14.18
CA GLU A 104 -13.08 -14.86 -14.94
C GLU A 104 -14.54 -14.39 -15.14
N SER A 105 -15.13 -13.73 -14.16
CA SER A 105 -16.48 -13.18 -14.30
C SER A 105 -16.54 -12.05 -15.33
N LEU A 106 -15.52 -11.19 -15.38
CA LEU A 106 -15.42 -10.11 -16.37
C LEU A 106 -15.30 -10.61 -17.80
N LYS A 107 -14.72 -11.78 -18.05
CA LYS A 107 -14.69 -12.37 -19.40
C LYS A 107 -16.09 -12.58 -19.98
N ASN A 108 -17.05 -12.90 -19.11
CA ASN A 108 -18.44 -13.16 -19.43
C ASN A 108 -19.35 -11.95 -19.20
N ALA A 109 -18.79 -10.77 -18.88
CA ALA A 109 -19.57 -9.56 -18.61
C ALA A 109 -20.38 -9.15 -19.85
N ILE A 110 -21.65 -8.81 -19.64
CA ILE A 110 -22.60 -8.40 -20.67
C ILE A 110 -22.89 -6.90 -20.58
N ASN A 111 -23.32 -6.31 -21.69
CA ASN A 111 -23.66 -4.88 -21.79
C ASN A 111 -22.53 -3.93 -21.29
N THR A 112 -21.27 -4.39 -21.35
CA THR A 112 -20.09 -3.67 -20.88
C THR A 112 -19.25 -3.27 -22.08
N SER A 113 -18.74 -2.03 -22.09
CA SER A 113 -17.80 -1.58 -23.11
C SER A 113 -16.48 -2.34 -23.02
N GLU A 114 -15.89 -2.70 -24.16
CA GLU A 114 -14.57 -3.39 -24.20
C GLU A 114 -13.48 -2.58 -23.48
N LYS A 115 -13.55 -1.26 -23.53
CA LYS A 115 -12.61 -0.38 -22.79
C LYS A 115 -12.67 -0.61 -21.30
N VAL A 116 -13.87 -0.58 -20.70
CA VAL A 116 -14.04 -0.78 -19.25
C VAL A 116 -13.74 -2.22 -18.87
N LYS A 117 -14.19 -3.18 -19.67
CA LYS A 117 -13.90 -4.60 -19.45
C LYS A 117 -12.39 -4.87 -19.39
N ASN A 118 -11.65 -4.40 -20.41
CA ASN A 118 -10.20 -4.58 -20.48
C ASN A 118 -9.49 -3.88 -19.31
N GLN A 119 -9.88 -2.64 -18.98
CA GLN A 119 -9.32 -1.95 -17.82
C GLN A 119 -9.53 -2.74 -16.54
N CYS A 120 -10.76 -3.17 -16.25
CA CYS A 120 -11.08 -3.95 -15.05
C CYS A 120 -10.32 -5.28 -14.99
N MET A 121 -10.19 -5.98 -16.12
CA MET A 121 -9.40 -7.20 -16.22
C MET A 121 -7.91 -6.95 -15.99
N GLY A 122 -7.36 -5.88 -16.54
CA GLY A 122 -5.97 -5.47 -16.33
C GLY A 122 -5.67 -5.13 -14.87
N GLU A 123 -6.60 -4.46 -14.19
CA GLU A 123 -6.47 -4.15 -12.76
C GLU A 123 -6.47 -5.43 -11.89
N CYS A 124 -7.34 -6.41 -12.19
CA CYS A 124 -7.31 -7.71 -11.52
C CYS A 124 -5.94 -8.40 -11.64
N LEU A 125 -5.35 -8.37 -12.83
CA LEU A 125 -4.03 -8.96 -13.07
C LEU A 125 -2.92 -8.20 -12.33
N ALA A 126 -2.96 -6.87 -12.30
CA ALA A 126 -1.98 -6.06 -11.60
C ALA A 126 -2.03 -6.31 -10.08
N TRP A 127 -3.21 -6.37 -9.47
CA TRP A 127 -3.37 -6.69 -8.06
C TRP A 127 -2.96 -8.13 -7.74
N LYS A 128 -3.30 -9.10 -8.59
CA LYS A 128 -2.83 -10.48 -8.47
C LYS A 128 -1.31 -10.57 -8.47
N ALA A 129 -0.67 -9.87 -9.40
CA ALA A 129 0.79 -9.80 -9.49
C ALA A 129 1.41 -9.16 -8.24
N MET A 130 0.82 -8.07 -7.72
CA MET A 130 1.25 -7.42 -6.49
C MET A 130 1.18 -8.38 -5.30
N ALA A 131 0.10 -9.14 -5.16
CA ALA A 131 -0.06 -10.12 -4.08
C ALA A 131 1.00 -11.24 -4.17
N TYR A 132 1.25 -11.78 -5.35
CA TYR A 132 2.34 -12.74 -5.56
C TYR A 132 3.72 -12.15 -5.29
N PHE A 133 3.93 -10.88 -5.62
CA PHE A 133 5.19 -10.21 -5.36
C PHE A 133 5.46 -10.03 -3.86
N TYR A 134 4.42 -9.80 -3.05
CA TYR A 134 4.55 -9.86 -1.59
C TYR A 134 4.78 -11.29 -1.08
N LEU A 135 4.04 -12.28 -1.60
CA LEU A 135 4.19 -13.68 -1.21
C LEU A 135 5.62 -14.18 -1.43
N VAL A 136 6.16 -14.02 -2.64
CA VAL A 136 7.49 -14.56 -2.99
C VAL A 136 8.61 -13.89 -2.20
N ARG A 137 8.49 -12.59 -1.90
CA ARG A 137 9.47 -11.88 -1.10
C ARG A 137 9.43 -12.24 0.39
N THR A 138 8.26 -12.57 0.91
CA THR A 138 8.07 -12.92 2.33
C THR A 138 8.31 -14.41 2.60
N PHE A 139 7.80 -15.29 1.73
CA PHE A 139 7.73 -16.73 1.97
C PHE A 139 8.62 -17.57 1.05
N GLY A 140 9.26 -16.97 0.04
CA GLY A 140 10.08 -17.68 -0.93
C GLY A 140 9.25 -18.50 -1.92
N ASP A 141 9.47 -19.82 -1.95
CA ASP A 141 8.73 -20.74 -2.82
C ASP A 141 7.26 -20.82 -2.37
N VAL A 142 6.34 -20.55 -3.29
CA VAL A 142 4.90 -20.54 -3.05
C VAL A 142 4.15 -21.20 -4.19
N PRO A 143 2.94 -21.73 -3.97
CA PRO A 143 2.11 -22.26 -5.05
C PRO A 143 1.70 -21.20 -6.06
N ILE A 144 1.54 -21.58 -7.33
CA ILE A 144 0.86 -20.77 -8.35
C ILE A 144 -0.55 -21.32 -8.52
N ILE A 145 -1.56 -20.48 -8.23
CA ILE A 145 -2.97 -20.82 -8.32
C ILE A 145 -3.62 -20.03 -9.46
N HIS A 146 -4.02 -20.73 -10.50
CA HIS A 146 -4.64 -20.12 -11.68
C HIS A 146 -6.13 -19.86 -11.47
N SER A 147 -6.86 -20.83 -10.91
CA SER A 147 -8.29 -20.75 -10.65
C SER A 147 -8.65 -21.52 -9.36
N ASN A 148 -9.29 -20.82 -8.43
CA ASN A 148 -9.79 -21.47 -7.20
C ASN A 148 -11.02 -22.32 -7.48
N SER A 149 -11.90 -21.88 -8.39
CA SER A 149 -13.17 -22.58 -8.68
C SER A 149 -12.94 -23.96 -9.28
N GLU A 150 -11.95 -24.12 -10.15
CA GLU A 150 -11.63 -25.39 -10.78
C GLU A 150 -11.06 -26.39 -9.76
N SER A 151 -10.13 -25.96 -8.91
CA SER A 151 -9.52 -26.79 -7.86
C SER A 151 -10.55 -27.21 -6.82
N LEU A 152 -11.42 -26.29 -6.39
CA LEU A 152 -12.51 -26.59 -5.45
C LEU A 152 -13.53 -27.56 -6.05
N GLY A 153 -13.92 -27.35 -7.31
CA GLY A 153 -14.86 -28.22 -8.02
C GLY A 153 -14.35 -29.65 -8.21
N LYS A 154 -13.04 -29.82 -8.33
CA LYS A 154 -12.38 -31.15 -8.43
C LYS A 154 -12.04 -31.78 -7.07
N GLY A 155 -12.17 -31.05 -5.96
CA GLY A 155 -11.73 -31.50 -4.63
C GLY A 155 -10.20 -31.59 -4.50
N ASP A 156 -9.45 -30.91 -5.36
CA ASP A 156 -8.00 -31.07 -5.54
C ASP A 156 -7.15 -29.99 -4.84
N TYR A 157 -7.74 -29.30 -3.87
CA TYR A 157 -7.10 -28.19 -3.16
C TYR A 157 -5.97 -28.64 -2.20
N ASN A 158 -5.85 -29.93 -1.89
CA ASN A 158 -4.80 -30.47 -1.03
C ASN A 158 -3.54 -30.92 -1.79
N SER A 159 -3.57 -30.93 -3.12
CA SER A 159 -2.45 -31.39 -3.96
C SER A 159 -1.56 -30.27 -4.50
N VAL A 160 -1.83 -29.02 -4.11
CA VAL A 160 -1.08 -27.88 -4.63
C VAL A 160 0.33 -27.85 -4.05
N SER A 161 1.34 -27.96 -4.92
CA SER A 161 2.75 -27.93 -4.55
C SER A 161 3.32 -26.53 -4.65
N LYS A 162 4.36 -26.26 -3.84
CA LYS A 162 5.18 -25.06 -4.00
C LYS A 162 5.92 -25.07 -5.33
N VAL A 163 6.07 -23.91 -5.91
CA VAL A 163 6.85 -23.65 -7.12
C VAL A 163 8.10 -22.85 -6.72
N GLU A 164 9.21 -23.09 -7.36
CA GLU A 164 10.45 -22.37 -7.09
C GLU A 164 10.25 -20.86 -7.26
N LYS A 165 10.84 -20.07 -6.38
CA LYS A 165 10.71 -18.60 -6.40
C LYS A 165 11.04 -17.99 -7.76
N ALA A 166 11.98 -18.56 -8.51
CA ALA A 166 12.33 -18.09 -9.85
C ALA A 166 11.13 -18.16 -10.80
N ASP A 167 10.41 -19.29 -10.80
CA ASP A 167 9.21 -19.47 -11.63
C ASP A 167 8.05 -18.60 -11.16
N VAL A 168 7.96 -18.32 -9.85
CA VAL A 168 6.97 -17.37 -9.32
C VAL A 168 7.25 -15.96 -9.85
N TYR A 169 8.51 -15.53 -9.93
CA TYR A 169 8.86 -14.24 -10.55
C TYR A 169 8.49 -14.20 -12.04
N GLU A 170 8.75 -15.28 -12.81
CA GLU A 170 8.31 -15.35 -14.22
C GLU A 170 6.79 -15.25 -14.33
N TYR A 171 6.04 -15.93 -13.46
CA TYR A 171 4.58 -15.83 -13.43
C TYR A 171 4.10 -14.40 -13.14
N ILE A 172 4.74 -13.69 -12.21
CA ILE A 172 4.44 -12.29 -11.91
C ILE A 172 4.69 -11.42 -13.15
N ILE A 173 5.83 -11.60 -13.82
CA ILE A 173 6.20 -10.85 -15.03
C ILE A 173 5.16 -11.06 -16.13
N MET A 174 4.86 -12.32 -16.48
CA MET A 174 3.85 -12.66 -17.49
C MET A 174 2.47 -12.07 -17.16
N THR A 175 2.11 -12.06 -15.87
CA THR A 175 0.83 -11.51 -15.39
C THR A 175 0.79 -9.99 -15.54
N LEU A 176 1.88 -9.27 -15.25
CA LEU A 176 1.98 -7.82 -15.44
C LEU A 176 2.04 -7.43 -16.92
N GLU A 177 2.79 -8.16 -17.74
CA GLU A 177 2.80 -7.94 -19.19
C GLU A 177 1.40 -8.09 -19.78
N LYS A 178 0.65 -9.12 -19.34
CA LYS A 178 -0.75 -9.27 -19.74
C LYS A 178 -1.66 -8.16 -19.20
N ALA A 179 -1.42 -7.66 -18.00
CA ALA A 179 -2.13 -6.50 -17.48
C ALA A 179 -1.90 -5.26 -18.35
N MET A 180 -0.65 -5.01 -18.75
CA MET A 180 -0.27 -3.88 -19.60
C MET A 180 -0.92 -3.92 -20.99
N GLU A 181 -1.15 -5.11 -21.55
CA GLU A 181 -1.91 -5.23 -22.81
C GLU A 181 -3.37 -4.77 -22.72
N LEU A 182 -3.96 -4.83 -21.52
CA LEU A 182 -5.36 -4.54 -21.24
C LEU A 182 -5.59 -3.13 -20.69
N LEU A 183 -4.62 -2.60 -19.95
CA LEU A 183 -4.73 -1.32 -19.25
C LEU A 183 -4.59 -0.13 -20.20
N PRO A 184 -5.34 0.97 -19.96
CA PRO A 184 -5.21 2.19 -20.75
C PRO A 184 -3.87 2.87 -20.48
N LYS A 185 -3.28 3.47 -21.52
CA LYS A 185 -2.07 4.32 -21.41
C LYS A 185 -2.39 5.72 -20.89
N GLU A 186 -3.65 6.13 -20.97
CA GLU A 186 -4.07 7.41 -20.41
C GLU A 186 -3.97 7.36 -18.88
N LYS A 187 -3.34 8.38 -18.31
CA LYS A 187 -3.19 8.53 -16.87
C LYS A 187 -4.55 8.56 -16.18
N SER A 188 -4.74 7.70 -15.19
CA SER A 188 -5.93 7.70 -14.36
C SER A 188 -5.97 8.94 -13.44
N THR A 189 -7.11 9.61 -13.38
CA THR A 189 -7.38 10.73 -12.47
C THR A 189 -8.13 10.31 -11.21
N SER A 190 -8.53 9.05 -11.11
CA SER A 190 -9.31 8.49 -9.99
C SER A 190 -8.51 7.51 -9.12
N GLY A 191 -7.20 7.44 -9.34
CA GLY A 191 -6.31 6.55 -8.59
C GLY A 191 -6.43 5.06 -8.93
N ARG A 192 -7.08 4.73 -10.06
CA ARG A 192 -7.11 3.37 -10.62
C ARG A 192 -5.77 3.05 -11.29
N ILE A 193 -5.43 1.77 -11.33
CA ILE A 193 -4.22 1.30 -12.01
C ILE A 193 -4.37 1.52 -13.51
N ASP A 194 -3.41 2.19 -14.11
CA ASP A 194 -3.23 2.34 -15.55
C ASP A 194 -1.98 1.58 -16.04
N TYR A 195 -1.70 1.63 -17.35
CA TYR A 195 -0.57 0.97 -17.96
C TYR A 195 0.75 1.28 -17.23
N TYR A 196 1.04 2.56 -16.97
CA TYR A 196 2.30 2.98 -16.35
C TYR A 196 2.41 2.61 -14.86
N CYS A 197 1.28 2.39 -14.19
CA CYS A 197 1.27 1.83 -12.84
C CYS A 197 1.75 0.37 -12.85
N ALA A 198 1.22 -0.44 -13.77
CA ALA A 198 1.63 -1.85 -13.93
C ALA A 198 3.09 -1.96 -14.41
N GLU A 199 3.50 -1.12 -15.35
CA GLU A 199 4.87 -1.05 -15.84
C GLU A 199 5.87 -0.64 -14.76
N GLY A 200 5.51 0.34 -13.93
CA GLY A 200 6.31 0.72 -12.76
C GLY A 200 6.46 -0.43 -11.75
N LEU A 201 5.40 -1.20 -11.52
CA LEU A 201 5.49 -2.41 -10.70
C LEU A 201 6.40 -3.46 -11.36
N LEU A 202 6.30 -3.65 -12.66
CA LEU A 202 7.13 -4.57 -13.44
C LEU A 202 8.62 -4.20 -13.35
N SER A 203 8.95 -2.91 -13.41
CA SER A 203 10.32 -2.44 -13.22
C SER A 203 10.88 -2.82 -11.85
N LYS A 204 10.06 -2.68 -10.79
CA LYS A 204 10.41 -3.08 -9.41
C LYS A 204 10.58 -4.59 -9.27
N VAL A 205 9.74 -5.38 -9.95
CA VAL A 205 9.84 -6.85 -9.97
C VAL A 205 11.15 -7.28 -10.61
N TYR A 206 11.54 -6.72 -11.75
CA TYR A 206 12.79 -7.05 -12.43
C TYR A 206 14.02 -6.65 -11.60
N LEU A 207 14.03 -5.46 -10.99
CA LEU A 207 15.12 -5.05 -10.10
C LEU A 207 15.29 -6.02 -8.93
N THR A 208 14.18 -6.44 -8.31
CA THR A 208 14.22 -7.41 -7.20
C THR A 208 14.68 -8.78 -7.68
N LYS A 209 14.15 -9.26 -8.81
CA LYS A 209 14.51 -10.55 -9.42
C LYS A 209 16.00 -10.63 -9.75
N ALA A 210 16.59 -9.53 -10.18
CA ALA A 210 18.03 -9.49 -10.54
C ALA A 210 18.96 -10.01 -9.43
N GLY A 211 18.58 -9.88 -8.16
CA GLY A 211 19.37 -10.37 -7.01
C GLY A 211 18.97 -11.75 -6.45
N VAL A 212 17.91 -12.38 -6.97
CA VAL A 212 17.31 -13.60 -6.37
C VAL A 212 18.23 -14.83 -6.45
N SER A 213 19.04 -14.94 -7.50
CA SER A 213 19.91 -16.09 -7.72
C SER A 213 21.25 -16.03 -6.97
N GLY A 214 21.49 -14.99 -6.16
CA GLY A 214 22.73 -14.78 -5.41
C GLY A 214 23.85 -14.11 -6.21
N SER A 215 23.69 -13.92 -7.52
CA SER A 215 24.51 -13.07 -8.37
C SER A 215 23.59 -12.14 -9.18
N LEU A 216 24.05 -10.90 -9.40
CA LEU A 216 23.23 -9.92 -10.13
C LEU A 216 23.05 -10.34 -11.59
N ASN A 217 21.79 -10.49 -11.99
CA ASN A 217 21.42 -10.77 -13.37
C ASN A 217 21.37 -9.46 -14.17
N GLN A 218 22.29 -9.30 -15.12
CA GLN A 218 22.44 -8.07 -15.92
C GLN A 218 21.26 -7.85 -16.88
N ASP A 219 20.62 -8.90 -17.39
CA ASP A 219 19.48 -8.78 -18.28
C ASP A 219 18.24 -8.31 -17.51
N ASP A 220 18.03 -8.80 -16.28
CA ASP A 220 16.96 -8.32 -15.41
C ASP A 220 17.19 -6.85 -14.99
N LEU A 221 18.40 -6.43 -14.69
CA LEU A 221 18.72 -5.02 -14.42
C LEU A 221 18.44 -4.13 -15.62
N LYS A 222 18.78 -4.59 -16.82
CA LYS A 222 18.49 -3.87 -18.06
C LYS A 222 16.99 -3.71 -18.26
N LYS A 223 16.20 -4.77 -18.03
CA LYS A 223 14.74 -4.72 -18.10
C LYS A 223 14.14 -3.78 -17.06
N ALA A 224 14.63 -3.83 -15.82
CA ALA A 224 14.23 -2.90 -14.78
C ALA A 224 14.43 -1.43 -15.22
N ALA A 225 15.61 -1.13 -15.77
CA ALA A 225 15.92 0.21 -16.27
C ALA A 225 15.07 0.61 -17.49
N GLU A 226 14.84 -0.30 -18.46
CA GLU A 226 14.00 -0.04 -19.63
C GLU A 226 12.58 0.35 -19.24
N TYR A 227 11.90 -0.44 -18.40
CA TYR A 227 10.54 -0.18 -17.94
C TYR A 227 10.46 1.07 -17.05
N ALA A 228 11.40 1.24 -16.12
CA ALA A 228 11.45 2.45 -15.29
C ALA A 228 11.62 3.72 -16.14
N LYS A 229 12.48 3.67 -17.16
CA LYS A 229 12.70 4.79 -18.10
C LYS A 229 11.43 5.13 -18.86
N ASP A 230 10.69 4.13 -19.36
CA ASP A 230 9.44 4.38 -20.08
C ASP A 230 8.41 5.09 -19.20
N VAL A 231 8.25 4.65 -17.93
CA VAL A 231 7.38 5.34 -16.97
C VAL A 231 7.84 6.80 -16.73
N ILE A 232 9.15 7.03 -16.57
CA ILE A 232 9.71 8.36 -16.31
C ILE A 232 9.45 9.32 -17.47
N GLU A 233 9.65 8.85 -18.70
CA GLU A 233 9.60 9.70 -19.89
C GLU A 233 8.18 9.86 -20.46
N ASN A 234 7.31 8.85 -20.32
CA ASN A 234 6.07 8.77 -21.10
C ASN A 234 4.78 8.76 -20.23
N SER A 235 4.85 8.58 -18.91
CA SER A 235 3.65 8.54 -18.07
C SER A 235 2.98 9.90 -17.86
N GLY A 236 3.68 10.99 -18.15
CA GLY A 236 3.21 12.35 -17.87
C GLY A 236 3.04 12.68 -16.38
N ARG A 237 3.68 11.91 -15.50
CA ARG A 237 3.61 12.05 -14.04
C ARG A 237 4.79 12.87 -13.52
N GLY A 238 4.60 13.49 -12.33
CA GLY A 238 5.63 14.29 -11.66
C GLY A 238 5.70 14.04 -10.16
N LEU A 239 6.82 14.42 -9.56
CA LEU A 239 6.95 14.42 -8.10
C LEU A 239 6.16 15.58 -7.51
N MET A 240 5.55 15.37 -6.34
CA MET A 240 4.99 16.44 -5.52
C MET A 240 6.11 17.39 -5.07
N GLU A 241 5.81 18.66 -4.98
CA GLU A 241 6.79 19.68 -4.54
C GLU A 241 7.25 19.42 -3.12
N HIS A 242 6.30 19.26 -2.19
CA HIS A 242 6.58 18.93 -0.79
C HIS A 242 6.31 17.47 -0.52
N TYR A 243 7.25 16.82 0.14
CA TYR A 243 7.17 15.39 0.42
C TYR A 243 6.00 15.01 1.33
N GLU A 244 5.69 15.83 2.33
CA GLU A 244 4.61 15.56 3.29
C GLU A 244 3.23 15.55 2.64
N ASP A 245 3.03 16.33 1.58
CA ASP A 245 1.76 16.45 0.87
C ASP A 245 1.29 15.15 0.21
N ILE A 246 2.22 14.25 -0.10
CA ILE A 246 1.91 12.92 -0.68
C ILE A 246 0.98 12.12 0.23
N PHE A 247 1.12 12.28 1.55
CA PHE A 247 0.42 11.49 2.56
C PHE A 247 -0.85 12.17 3.07
N ARG A 248 -1.29 13.27 2.46
CA ARG A 248 -2.53 13.95 2.80
C ARG A 248 -3.70 13.43 1.95
N GLY A 249 -4.86 13.27 2.59
CA GLY A 249 -6.08 12.78 1.93
C GLY A 249 -6.51 13.68 0.77
N SER A 250 -6.32 15.00 0.88
CA SER A 250 -6.58 15.96 -0.19
C SER A 250 -5.77 15.70 -1.48
N ASN A 251 -4.61 15.06 -1.37
CA ASN A 251 -3.71 14.75 -2.49
C ASN A 251 -3.74 13.26 -2.91
N GLN A 252 -4.77 12.54 -2.52
CA GLN A 252 -4.90 11.11 -2.76
C GLN A 252 -4.79 10.66 -4.23
N PHE A 253 -5.00 11.57 -5.16
CA PHE A 253 -4.92 11.32 -6.62
C PHE A 253 -3.74 12.06 -7.26
N CYS A 254 -2.74 12.47 -6.48
CA CYS A 254 -1.59 13.17 -7.03
C CYS A 254 -0.80 12.29 -8.00
N ASP A 255 -0.06 12.95 -8.90
CA ASP A 255 0.70 12.29 -9.98
C ASP A 255 1.79 11.36 -9.47
N GLU A 256 2.29 11.58 -8.27
CA GLU A 256 3.36 10.77 -7.71
C GLU A 256 2.90 9.39 -7.24
N ILE A 257 1.62 9.20 -6.85
CA ILE A 257 1.09 7.92 -6.41
C ILE A 257 0.70 7.07 -7.62
N LEU A 258 1.41 5.96 -7.85
CA LEU A 258 1.11 5.01 -8.91
C LEU A 258 0.11 3.95 -8.44
N ILE A 259 0.39 3.28 -7.32
CA ILE A 259 -0.47 2.23 -6.75
C ILE A 259 -0.68 2.52 -5.27
N ALA A 260 -1.92 2.44 -4.83
CA ALA A 260 -2.29 2.60 -3.42
C ALA A 260 -3.49 1.73 -3.07
N TRP A 261 -3.55 1.26 -1.82
CA TRP A 261 -4.82 0.81 -1.27
C TRP A 261 -5.76 2.00 -1.15
N ARG A 262 -7.04 1.76 -1.49
CA ARG A 262 -8.10 2.77 -1.52
C ARG A 262 -9.21 2.35 -0.55
N TRP A 263 -9.04 2.75 0.69
CA TRP A 263 -9.96 2.41 1.76
C TRP A 263 -11.28 3.19 1.65
N THR A 264 -12.31 2.66 2.30
CA THR A 264 -13.64 3.29 2.37
C THR A 264 -14.14 3.29 3.80
N VAL A 265 -14.91 4.30 4.15
CA VAL A 265 -15.65 4.29 5.42
C VAL A 265 -16.86 3.37 5.26
N GLY A 266 -16.98 2.39 6.14
CA GLY A 266 -18.07 1.42 6.06
C GLY A 266 -18.34 0.72 7.38
N THR A 267 -19.31 -0.17 7.37
CA THR A 267 -19.71 -0.97 8.53
C THR A 267 -19.16 -2.39 8.50
N GLN A 268 -18.48 -2.77 7.42
CA GLN A 268 -17.88 -4.10 7.30
C GLN A 268 -16.54 -4.13 8.05
N TRP A 269 -16.27 -5.23 8.73
CA TRP A 269 -15.02 -5.41 9.46
C TRP A 269 -13.79 -5.17 8.58
N THR A 270 -13.77 -5.72 7.37
CA THR A 270 -12.65 -5.62 6.43
C THR A 270 -12.52 -4.25 5.72
N SER A 271 -13.42 -3.30 5.98
CA SER A 271 -13.27 -1.92 5.47
C SER A 271 -12.40 -1.05 6.39
N GLN A 272 -11.90 -1.58 7.50
CA GLN A 272 -11.06 -0.86 8.45
C GLN A 272 -9.64 -0.67 7.89
N ASN A 273 -9.11 0.54 8.04
CA ASN A 273 -7.69 0.82 7.82
C ASN A 273 -7.01 0.95 9.18
N THR A 274 -6.26 -0.05 9.60
CA THR A 274 -5.67 -0.12 10.94
C THR A 274 -4.40 0.72 11.11
N LEU A 275 -3.87 1.30 10.03
CA LEU A 275 -2.54 1.91 10.06
C LEU A 275 -2.44 3.09 11.02
N GLN A 276 -3.44 3.99 11.07
CA GLN A 276 -3.42 5.04 12.09
C GLN A 276 -3.48 4.45 13.50
N SER A 277 -4.38 3.49 13.73
CA SER A 277 -4.55 2.87 15.03
C SER A 277 -3.29 2.18 15.53
N ASP A 278 -2.59 1.48 14.64
CA ASP A 278 -1.37 0.75 14.97
C ASP A 278 -0.11 1.65 15.07
N LEU A 279 -0.15 2.85 14.48
CA LEU A 279 1.04 3.71 14.34
C LEU A 279 0.96 5.02 15.14
N ALA A 280 -0.24 5.56 15.39
CA ALA A 280 -0.40 6.79 16.12
C ALA A 280 -0.31 6.57 17.64
N PRO A 281 0.20 7.55 18.39
CA PRO A 281 0.19 7.49 19.84
C PRO A 281 -1.24 7.47 20.41
N GLU A 282 -1.42 6.84 21.56
CA GLU A 282 -2.71 6.77 22.23
C GLU A 282 -3.29 8.16 22.48
N GLY A 283 -4.57 8.34 22.21
CA GLY A 283 -5.27 9.62 22.34
C GLY A 283 -5.06 10.59 21.18
N PHE A 284 -4.50 10.13 20.06
CA PHE A 284 -4.30 10.97 18.87
C PHE A 284 -5.62 11.26 18.12
N ASP A 285 -6.63 10.41 18.28
CA ASP A 285 -7.99 10.64 17.77
C ASP A 285 -9.04 10.65 18.91
N GLU A 286 -10.26 11.07 18.58
CA GLU A 286 -11.37 11.14 19.54
C GLU A 286 -12.06 9.79 19.76
N ASN A 287 -11.81 8.81 18.89
CA ASN A 287 -12.51 7.52 18.91
C ASN A 287 -11.90 6.53 19.91
N GLY A 288 -10.68 6.83 20.41
CA GLY A 288 -9.95 5.94 21.31
C GLY A 288 -9.35 4.71 20.59
N ASP A 289 -9.17 4.80 19.29
CA ASP A 289 -8.72 3.69 18.45
C ASP A 289 -7.21 3.72 18.15
N CYS A 290 -6.44 4.62 18.75
CA CYS A 290 -5.00 4.71 18.59
C CYS A 290 -4.26 4.03 19.75
N TRP A 291 -3.41 3.05 19.43
CA TRP A 291 -2.61 2.29 20.41
C TRP A 291 -1.15 2.11 19.99
N GLY A 292 -0.68 2.85 18.97
CA GLY A 292 0.68 2.73 18.41
C GLY A 292 1.81 3.21 19.31
N GLY A 293 1.53 3.62 20.55
CA GLY A 293 2.55 4.04 21.52
C GLY A 293 3.53 2.94 21.95
N TRP A 294 3.28 1.68 21.60
CA TRP A 294 4.18 0.55 21.81
C TRP A 294 5.34 0.49 20.83
N GLY A 295 5.15 1.06 19.65
CA GLY A 295 6.09 1.07 18.55
C GLY A 295 6.49 2.49 18.18
N GLY A 296 7.53 2.62 17.39
CA GLY A 296 7.95 3.90 16.89
C GLY A 296 9.20 3.78 16.02
N PRO A 297 9.55 4.85 15.32
CA PRO A 297 10.78 4.88 14.52
C PRO A 297 12.00 4.54 15.37
N SER A 298 12.91 3.76 14.83
CA SER A 298 14.16 3.40 15.53
C SER A 298 15.09 4.61 15.65
N ILE A 299 16.03 4.55 16.60
CA ILE A 299 17.07 5.56 16.73
C ILE A 299 17.94 5.60 15.49
N ASP A 300 18.28 4.43 14.92
CA ASP A 300 19.08 4.32 13.69
C ASP A 300 18.41 5.05 12.52
N LEU A 301 17.08 4.94 12.39
CA LEU A 301 16.33 5.70 11.38
C LEU A 301 16.37 7.20 11.65
N MET A 302 16.26 7.64 12.91
CA MET A 302 16.39 9.06 13.26
C MET A 302 17.78 9.59 12.90
N GLU A 303 18.83 8.85 13.24
CA GLU A 303 20.22 9.20 12.91
C GLU A 303 20.45 9.24 11.38
N ALA A 304 19.82 8.34 10.61
CA ALA A 304 19.85 8.37 9.16
C ALA A 304 19.22 9.65 8.57
N PHE A 305 18.24 10.26 9.27
CA PHE A 305 17.70 11.58 8.94
C PHE A 305 18.53 12.74 9.50
N GLY A 306 19.60 12.48 10.24
CA GLY A 306 20.46 13.49 10.84
C GLY A 306 19.91 14.11 12.12
N VAL A 307 19.03 13.42 12.83
CA VAL A 307 18.42 13.87 14.09
C VAL A 307 18.61 12.82 15.20
N SER A 308 18.46 13.25 16.44
CA SER A 308 18.56 12.39 17.62
C SER A 308 17.41 12.67 18.60
N PRO A 309 16.90 11.67 19.31
CA PRO A 309 15.93 11.90 20.40
C PRO A 309 16.50 12.75 21.54
N LYS A 310 17.82 13.00 21.57
CA LYS A 310 18.50 13.87 22.53
C LYS A 310 18.62 15.32 22.07
N ASP A 311 18.24 15.63 20.85
CA ASP A 311 18.29 16.99 20.30
C ASP A 311 17.34 17.90 21.09
N ASP A 312 17.79 19.14 21.32
CA ASP A 312 16.92 20.15 21.93
C ASP A 312 15.71 20.44 21.04
N PRO A 313 14.47 20.20 21.52
CA PRO A 313 13.27 20.44 20.74
C PRO A 313 13.13 21.84 20.17
N ALA A 314 13.70 22.85 20.85
CA ALA A 314 13.63 24.25 20.44
C ALA A 314 14.62 24.62 19.33
N ASN A 315 15.75 23.91 19.26
CA ASN A 315 16.88 24.25 18.41
C ASN A 315 17.27 23.13 17.43
N ARG A 316 16.47 22.05 17.34
CA ARG A 316 16.74 20.95 16.39
C ARG A 316 16.74 21.47 14.96
N VAL A 317 17.77 21.09 14.22
CA VAL A 317 17.89 21.34 12.78
C VAL A 317 17.50 20.05 12.04
N ASP A 318 16.56 20.17 11.14
CA ASP A 318 16.11 19.08 10.28
C ASP A 318 16.71 19.27 8.87
N PRO A 319 17.83 18.61 8.55
CA PRO A 319 18.44 18.75 7.23
C PRO A 319 17.63 18.06 6.13
N ASP A 320 16.89 17.01 6.47
CA ASP A 320 16.03 16.26 5.57
C ASP A 320 14.56 16.45 5.95
N HIS A 321 13.83 17.20 5.13
CA HIS A 321 12.42 17.54 5.38
C HIS A 321 11.47 16.31 5.38
N ARG A 322 11.92 15.17 4.81
CA ARG A 322 11.17 13.91 4.90
C ARG A 322 11.08 13.40 6.34
N ARG A 323 12.02 13.78 7.22
CA ARG A 323 12.01 13.38 8.62
C ARG A 323 10.67 13.74 9.27
N LYS A 324 10.25 14.99 9.20
CA LYS A 324 9.02 15.48 9.84
C LYS A 324 7.77 14.77 9.31
N ALA A 325 7.73 14.46 8.00
CA ALA A 325 6.64 13.71 7.40
C ALA A 325 6.66 12.20 7.71
N THR A 326 7.73 11.69 8.32
CA THR A 326 7.91 10.27 8.64
C THR A 326 7.88 10.03 10.14
N ILE A 327 8.57 10.88 10.90
CA ILE A 327 8.78 10.76 12.34
C ILE A 327 8.37 12.07 13.00
N MET A 328 7.42 12.04 13.94
CA MET A 328 7.15 13.17 14.83
C MET A 328 8.04 13.10 16.07
N MET A 329 8.61 14.22 16.44
CA MET A 329 9.51 14.35 17.59
C MET A 329 9.10 15.55 18.44
N PRO A 330 9.43 15.57 19.75
CA PRO A 330 9.18 16.73 20.61
C PRO A 330 9.66 18.03 19.94
N GLY A 331 8.82 19.06 19.92
CA GLY A 331 9.05 20.34 19.23
C GLY A 331 8.44 20.43 17.83
N ASP A 332 7.99 19.32 17.24
CA ASP A 332 7.26 19.38 15.97
C ASP A 332 5.83 19.90 16.17
N VAL A 333 5.42 20.71 15.20
CA VAL A 333 4.08 21.27 15.11
C VAL A 333 3.53 20.95 13.72
N TYR A 334 2.33 20.40 13.66
CA TYR A 334 1.65 20.00 12.41
C TYR A 334 0.41 20.84 12.21
N SER A 335 0.37 21.63 11.14
CA SER A 335 -0.77 22.45 10.76
C SER A 335 -1.91 21.67 10.12
N TYR A 336 -1.66 20.45 9.72
CA TYR A 336 -2.60 19.56 9.05
C TYR A 336 -3.19 18.45 9.93
N PHE A 337 -2.77 18.37 11.21
CA PHE A 337 -3.41 17.58 12.24
C PHE A 337 -4.07 18.50 13.27
N TRP A 338 -5.24 18.13 13.75
CA TRP A 338 -6.02 18.87 14.75
C TRP A 338 -6.31 20.32 14.36
N ARG A 339 -6.72 20.52 13.11
CA ARG A 339 -6.89 21.87 12.51
C ARG A 339 -7.93 22.74 13.20
N ASP A 340 -8.85 22.15 13.95
CA ASP A 340 -9.84 22.87 14.77
C ASP A 340 -9.37 23.13 16.20
N HIS A 341 -8.24 22.54 16.65
CA HIS A 341 -7.69 22.72 17.98
C HIS A 341 -6.70 23.87 18.02
N ASP A 342 -6.74 24.65 19.11
CA ASP A 342 -5.80 25.73 19.34
C ASP A 342 -4.44 25.17 19.80
N LEU A 343 -3.37 25.68 19.19
CA LEU A 343 -2.02 25.39 19.64
C LEU A 343 -1.73 26.08 20.98
N PRO A 344 -0.99 25.43 21.90
CA PRO A 344 -0.49 26.08 23.09
C PRO A 344 0.42 27.27 22.73
N ALA A 345 0.44 28.32 23.57
CA ALA A 345 1.11 29.57 23.26
C ALA A 345 2.60 29.42 22.89
N ASN A 346 3.29 28.44 23.51
CA ASN A 346 4.69 28.13 23.23
C ASN A 346 4.92 27.42 21.90
N ALA A 347 3.88 26.85 21.30
CA ALA A 347 3.92 26.19 19.98
C ALA A 347 3.46 27.10 18.83
N GLN A 348 2.88 28.25 19.13
CA GLN A 348 2.46 29.22 18.11
C GLN A 348 3.68 29.91 17.53
N LYS A 349 3.95 29.68 16.24
CA LYS A 349 5.06 30.29 15.48
C LYS A 349 4.53 30.78 14.14
N ASP A 350 5.10 31.84 13.63
CA ASP A 350 4.84 32.37 12.26
C ASP A 350 3.35 32.60 11.95
N GLY A 351 2.57 32.97 13.00
CA GLY A 351 1.13 33.20 12.87
C GLY A 351 0.25 31.96 12.91
N LEU A 352 0.83 30.76 13.00
CA LEU A 352 0.10 29.50 13.19
C LEU A 352 -0.49 29.44 14.59
N LYS A 353 -1.81 29.31 14.68
CA LYS A 353 -2.55 29.29 15.96
C LYS A 353 -3.24 27.96 16.24
N LYS A 354 -3.50 27.17 15.19
CA LYS A 354 -4.19 25.89 15.26
C LYS A 354 -3.32 24.75 14.72
N GLY A 355 -3.56 23.55 15.24
CA GLY A 355 -2.83 22.36 14.83
C GLY A 355 -2.46 21.45 15.99
N PHE A 356 -1.60 20.50 15.72
CA PHE A 356 -1.10 19.53 16.68
C PHE A 356 0.34 19.85 17.09
N SER A 357 0.61 19.91 18.40
CA SER A 357 1.95 20.03 18.98
C SER A 357 2.35 18.73 19.66
N TYR A 358 3.35 18.04 19.13
CA TYR A 358 3.78 16.77 19.70
C TYR A 358 4.42 16.92 21.08
N LEU A 359 5.09 18.07 21.36
CA LEU A 359 5.65 18.34 22.68
C LEU A 359 4.56 18.52 23.73
N ASP A 360 3.47 19.26 23.41
CA ASP A 360 2.35 19.44 24.30
C ASP A 360 1.61 18.12 24.56
N PHE A 361 1.37 17.36 23.50
CA PHE A 361 0.76 16.04 23.56
C PHE A 361 1.59 15.08 24.43
N TRP A 362 2.89 15.07 24.23
CA TRP A 362 3.85 14.25 24.98
C TRP A 362 3.83 14.52 26.48
N TYR A 363 3.80 15.81 26.88
CA TYR A 363 3.94 16.19 28.29
C TYR A 363 2.63 16.54 28.99
N ASN A 364 1.59 16.98 28.29
CA ASN A 364 0.44 17.66 28.91
C ASN A 364 -0.90 16.93 28.77
N LYS A 365 -1.00 15.91 27.96
CA LYS A 365 -2.27 15.20 27.67
C LYS A 365 -2.49 13.91 28.47
N GLY A 366 -1.89 13.79 29.64
CA GLY A 366 -2.11 12.66 30.56
C GLY A 366 -1.32 11.39 30.24
N TYR A 367 -0.74 11.28 29.08
CA TYR A 367 0.18 10.21 28.67
C TYR A 367 1.63 10.58 28.95
N ASN A 368 1.83 11.46 29.91
CA ASN A 368 3.10 12.06 30.11
C ASN A 368 4.06 11.08 30.83
N ALA A 369 5.26 10.98 30.34
CA ALA A 369 6.32 10.16 30.85
C ALA A 369 6.64 10.48 32.34
N ALA A 370 6.44 11.74 32.78
CA ALA A 370 6.66 12.15 34.14
C ALA A 370 5.61 11.60 35.12
N ALA A 371 4.36 11.42 34.70
CA ALA A 371 3.29 10.89 35.55
C ALA A 371 3.23 9.37 35.57
N THR A 372 3.51 8.71 34.44
CA THR A 372 3.35 7.25 34.27
C THR A 372 4.68 6.50 34.15
N GLY A 373 5.80 7.19 33.95
CA GLY A 373 7.07 6.61 33.56
C GLY A 373 7.10 6.03 32.16
N GLN A 374 6.05 6.26 31.38
CA GLN A 374 5.91 5.78 30.00
C GLN A 374 6.05 6.93 29.02
N CYS A 375 6.71 6.65 27.93
CA CYS A 375 7.00 7.56 26.85
C CYS A 375 6.13 7.19 25.65
N GLN A 376 5.47 8.17 25.03
CA GLN A 376 4.77 7.96 23.77
C GLN A 376 5.80 7.83 22.64
N GLY A 377 6.01 6.62 22.20
CA GLY A 377 7.10 6.30 21.30
C GLY A 377 8.39 5.92 22.04
N PRO A 378 8.70 4.62 22.13
CA PRO A 378 9.76 4.08 22.99
C PRO A 378 11.17 4.60 22.63
N CYS A 379 11.38 5.08 21.42
CA CYS A 379 12.65 5.63 20.94
C CYS A 379 12.69 7.16 20.92
N GLY A 380 11.67 7.85 21.47
CA GLY A 380 11.62 9.31 21.53
C GLY A 380 10.93 9.98 20.37
N GLY A 381 10.20 9.24 19.54
CA GLY A 381 9.39 9.75 18.44
C GLY A 381 8.24 8.82 18.10
N SER A 382 7.30 9.30 17.29
CA SER A 382 6.15 8.54 16.79
C SER A 382 6.06 8.64 15.27
N ASN A 383 5.24 7.79 14.66
CA ASN A 383 5.05 7.77 13.22
C ASN A 383 4.16 8.94 12.77
N VAL A 384 4.31 9.35 11.51
CA VAL A 384 3.50 10.39 10.87
C VAL A 384 2.79 9.86 9.63
N LYS A 385 3.51 9.14 8.78
CA LYS A 385 2.90 8.51 7.60
C LYS A 385 1.72 7.64 8.01
N HIS A 386 0.71 7.59 7.15
CA HIS A 386 -0.53 6.83 7.33
C HIS A 386 -1.47 7.37 8.42
N LEU A 387 -1.22 8.59 8.93
CA LEU A 387 -2.10 9.26 9.87
C LEU A 387 -2.97 10.30 9.13
N TYR A 388 -4.25 10.31 9.42
CA TYR A 388 -5.17 11.34 8.93
C TYR A 388 -5.38 12.46 9.94
N GLY A 389 -5.10 12.24 11.23
CA GLY A 389 -5.37 13.17 12.31
C GLY A 389 -6.61 12.75 13.11
N ASP A 390 -7.50 13.69 13.35
CA ASP A 390 -8.79 13.47 14.01
C ASP A 390 -9.95 13.41 13.00
N ASN A 391 -11.19 13.30 13.50
CA ASN A 391 -12.39 13.24 12.66
C ASN A 391 -12.61 14.51 11.82
N TYR A 392 -12.24 15.66 12.36
CA TYR A 392 -12.32 16.92 11.64
C TYR A 392 -11.36 16.94 10.45
N ASP A 393 -10.11 16.57 10.68
CA ASP A 393 -9.09 16.53 9.65
C ASP A 393 -9.45 15.58 8.50
N HIS A 394 -9.93 14.39 8.84
CA HIS A 394 -10.36 13.40 7.84
C HIS A 394 -11.52 13.93 6.99
N LYS A 395 -12.51 14.58 7.63
CA LYS A 395 -13.65 15.16 6.92
C LYS A 395 -13.23 16.32 6.02
N GLU A 396 -12.32 17.19 6.47
CA GLU A 396 -11.83 18.30 5.66
C GLU A 396 -11.03 17.82 4.43
N GLU A 397 -10.23 16.76 4.57
CA GLU A 397 -9.41 16.26 3.47
C GLU A 397 -10.13 15.30 2.52
N LEU A 398 -11.04 14.48 3.03
CA LEU A 398 -11.65 13.36 2.29
C LEU A 398 -13.17 13.49 2.13
N GLY A 399 -13.78 14.54 2.72
CA GLY A 399 -15.22 14.82 2.58
C GLY A 399 -16.15 13.93 3.39
N ILE A 400 -15.60 13.00 4.20
CA ILE A 400 -16.36 12.03 4.98
C ILE A 400 -15.77 11.88 6.39
N THR A 401 -16.64 11.71 7.40
CA THR A 401 -16.19 11.42 8.77
C THR A 401 -15.83 9.94 8.88
N PRO A 402 -14.70 9.58 9.50
CA PRO A 402 -14.35 8.19 9.73
C PRO A 402 -15.29 7.57 10.76
N ASN A 403 -15.35 6.24 10.80
CA ASN A 403 -16.11 5.49 11.78
C ASN A 403 -15.17 4.50 12.48
N HIS A 404 -14.68 4.86 13.64
CA HIS A 404 -13.61 4.13 14.29
C HIS A 404 -12.41 3.93 13.33
N MET A 405 -11.86 2.73 13.22
CA MET A 405 -10.77 2.42 12.29
C MET A 405 -11.17 2.44 10.81
N SER A 406 -12.47 2.51 10.48
CA SER A 406 -12.91 2.66 9.10
C SER A 406 -12.69 4.09 8.62
N ASN A 407 -11.69 4.30 7.80
CA ASN A 407 -11.33 5.59 7.22
C ASN A 407 -10.99 5.44 5.73
N ALA A 408 -10.97 6.54 5.00
CA ALA A 408 -10.72 6.56 3.56
C ALA A 408 -9.31 7.06 3.19
N LEU A 409 -8.40 7.18 4.15
CA LEU A 409 -7.02 7.59 3.86
C LEU A 409 -6.33 6.52 3.00
N PRO A 410 -5.85 6.84 1.79
CA PRO A 410 -5.16 5.89 0.95
C PRO A 410 -3.79 5.52 1.53
N THR A 411 -3.34 4.31 1.21
CA THR A 411 -2.00 3.83 1.58
C THR A 411 -1.16 3.69 0.31
N PRO A 412 -0.25 4.62 0.01
CA PRO A 412 0.64 4.51 -1.16
C PRO A 412 1.56 3.29 -1.05
N LEU A 413 1.58 2.45 -2.10
CA LEU A 413 2.41 1.24 -2.20
C LEU A 413 3.55 1.39 -3.20
N LEU A 414 3.31 2.11 -4.29
CA LEU A 414 4.30 2.41 -5.32
C LEU A 414 4.17 3.87 -5.73
N ARG A 415 5.29 4.58 -5.79
CA ARG A 415 5.34 5.99 -6.12
C ARG A 415 6.35 6.25 -7.23
N LEU A 416 6.19 7.36 -7.96
CA LEU A 416 7.10 7.77 -9.01
C LEU A 416 8.55 7.96 -8.50
N SER A 417 8.72 8.41 -7.26
CA SER A 417 10.05 8.49 -6.63
C SER A 417 10.73 7.14 -6.51
N ASP A 418 9.98 6.04 -6.28
CA ASP A 418 10.52 4.68 -6.34
C ASP A 418 11.03 4.35 -7.75
N ILE A 419 10.27 4.70 -8.78
CA ILE A 419 10.66 4.45 -10.17
C ILE A 419 11.94 5.20 -10.54
N TYR A 420 12.07 6.45 -10.09
CA TYR A 420 13.31 7.22 -10.25
C TYR A 420 14.50 6.53 -9.61
N LEU A 421 14.34 5.99 -8.41
CA LEU A 421 15.40 5.29 -7.69
C LEU A 421 15.68 3.89 -8.27
N ILE A 422 14.66 3.17 -8.75
CA ILE A 422 14.81 1.89 -9.46
C ILE A 422 15.68 2.08 -10.71
N TYR A 423 15.41 3.11 -11.50
CA TYR A 423 16.22 3.41 -12.68
C TYR A 423 17.68 3.72 -12.29
N ALA A 424 17.86 4.59 -11.30
CA ALA A 424 19.19 4.97 -10.84
C ALA A 424 19.98 3.77 -10.27
N GLU A 425 19.33 2.93 -9.47
CA GLU A 425 19.95 1.73 -8.88
C GLU A 425 20.32 0.72 -9.97
N ALA A 426 19.42 0.43 -10.91
CA ALA A 426 19.70 -0.48 -12.02
C ALA A 426 20.92 -0.01 -12.84
N GLN A 427 21.03 1.29 -13.14
CA GLN A 427 22.18 1.86 -13.83
C GLN A 427 23.48 1.71 -13.04
N VAL A 428 23.46 1.97 -11.74
CA VAL A 428 24.61 1.79 -10.85
C VAL A 428 25.07 0.32 -10.82
N GLN A 429 24.12 -0.61 -10.67
CA GLN A 429 24.41 -2.05 -10.65
C GLN A 429 24.96 -2.58 -11.99
N MET A 430 24.65 -1.90 -13.10
CA MET A 430 25.24 -2.16 -14.42
C MET A 430 26.59 -1.44 -14.64
N GLY A 431 27.07 -0.65 -13.67
CA GLY A 431 28.32 0.12 -13.77
C GLY A 431 28.20 1.49 -14.46
N ASN A 432 26.99 1.95 -14.76
CA ASN A 432 26.73 3.22 -15.46
C ASN A 432 26.58 4.40 -14.48
N ASN A 433 27.55 4.59 -13.59
CA ASN A 433 27.50 5.54 -12.47
C ASN A 433 27.35 7.03 -12.88
N THR A 434 27.55 7.35 -14.15
CA THR A 434 27.46 8.70 -14.71
C THR A 434 26.32 8.87 -15.72
N ASP A 435 25.39 7.89 -15.78
CA ASP A 435 24.20 8.03 -16.63
C ASP A 435 23.43 9.30 -16.28
N THR A 436 23.17 10.13 -17.29
CA THR A 436 22.60 11.47 -17.10
C THR A 436 21.18 11.42 -16.53
N LEU A 437 20.35 10.49 -17.01
CA LEU A 437 18.97 10.37 -16.51
C LEU A 437 18.97 9.80 -15.08
N ALA A 438 19.82 8.83 -14.77
CA ALA A 438 19.95 8.27 -13.44
C ALA A 438 20.38 9.34 -12.42
N LEU A 439 21.36 10.15 -12.79
CA LEU A 439 21.79 11.30 -11.98
C LEU A 439 20.67 12.33 -11.79
N ASP A 440 19.91 12.64 -12.84
CA ASP A 440 18.79 13.58 -12.73
C ASP A 440 17.70 13.03 -11.81
N CYS A 441 17.30 11.77 -11.98
CA CYS A 441 16.32 11.08 -11.14
C CYS A 441 16.73 11.07 -9.66
N PHE A 442 17.94 10.63 -9.38
CA PHE A 442 18.49 10.60 -8.03
C PHE A 442 18.55 12.00 -7.40
N ASN A 443 19.05 12.98 -8.15
CA ASN A 443 19.17 14.36 -7.68
C ASN A 443 17.80 15.04 -7.47
N LYS A 444 16.76 14.70 -8.27
CA LYS A 444 15.40 15.20 -8.05
C LYS A 444 14.82 14.70 -6.73
N VAL A 445 14.94 13.41 -6.44
CA VAL A 445 14.44 12.83 -5.17
C VAL A 445 15.17 13.43 -3.98
N ARG A 446 16.51 13.53 -4.04
CA ARG A 446 17.30 14.13 -2.97
C ARG A 446 17.08 15.64 -2.85
N GLY A 447 17.03 16.37 -3.97
CA GLY A 447 16.81 17.82 -3.96
C GLY A 447 15.50 18.18 -3.26
N ARG A 448 14.43 17.45 -3.56
CA ARG A 448 13.16 17.61 -2.85
C ARG A 448 13.29 17.32 -1.35
N ALA A 449 14.02 16.28 -0.95
CA ALA A 449 14.21 15.95 0.47
C ALA A 449 14.85 17.08 1.27
N TYR A 450 15.67 17.91 0.63
CA TYR A 450 16.31 19.10 1.21
C TYR A 450 15.63 20.41 0.82
N GLU A 451 14.45 20.35 0.20
CA GLU A 451 13.74 21.53 -0.35
C GLU A 451 14.67 22.44 -1.18
N TRP A 452 15.66 21.84 -1.86
CA TRP A 452 16.71 22.49 -2.64
C TRP A 452 17.62 23.45 -1.85
N GLN A 453 17.49 23.49 -0.52
CA GLN A 453 18.31 24.35 0.34
C GLN A 453 19.58 23.62 0.78
N GLY A 454 20.73 24.21 0.48
CA GLY A 454 22.01 23.58 0.82
C GLY A 454 22.30 22.25 0.11
N PHE A 455 21.48 21.88 -0.87
CA PHE A 455 21.62 20.65 -1.61
C PHE A 455 22.75 20.70 -2.63
N VAL A 456 23.67 19.74 -2.53
CA VAL A 456 24.73 19.55 -3.51
C VAL A 456 24.37 18.41 -4.45
N ARG A 457 24.22 18.72 -5.74
CA ARG A 457 23.94 17.71 -6.77
C ARG A 457 25.08 16.70 -6.87
N LYS A 458 24.75 15.43 -6.92
CA LYS A 458 25.70 14.37 -7.26
C LYS A 458 26.03 14.41 -8.77
N THR A 459 27.28 14.19 -9.10
CA THR A 459 27.81 14.07 -10.46
C THR A 459 28.23 12.65 -10.82
N SER A 460 28.23 11.76 -9.82
CA SER A 460 28.41 10.32 -9.95
C SER A 460 27.60 9.62 -8.85
N LEU A 461 27.06 8.45 -9.15
CA LEU A 461 26.32 7.57 -8.24
C LEU A 461 27.26 6.45 -7.73
N THR A 462 28.23 6.83 -6.93
CA THR A 462 29.18 5.88 -6.28
C THR A 462 29.02 5.93 -4.79
#